data_89a67815bf3c1cb31ae4367b25c900e5
#
_entry.id   89a67815bf3c1cb31ae4367b25c900e5
#
_cell.length_a   1.000
_cell.length_b   1.000
_cell.length_c   1.000
_cell.angle_alpha   90.00
_cell.angle_beta   90.00
_cell.angle_gamma   90.00
#
_symmetry.space_group_name_H-M   'P 1'
#
loop_
_entity.id
_entity.type
_entity.pdbx_description
1 polymer ?
#
loop_
_entity_poly.entity_id
_entity_poly.type
_entity_poly.pdbx_seq_one_letter_code
_entity_poly.pdbx_strand_id
1 'polypeptide(L)'
;RLVCVGTLCNRKNQIGILHALSKLTSEQQKSFSMTFVGDGPSRNILEKVAATLSADIYFVGNSNQVNDYLTNSDAFILFSKDEGLPISIIEAMRCGLPIISTRIAGIPEMIVEGISGYLVDVDEQQLSELFEKILIDRPDFVKMGKKSRIIYEEKFSQKAMILSYAKLWQKA
;
A
#
# COMPACT_ATOMS: atom_id res chain seq x y z
N ARG A 1 10.08 5.80 -2.63
CA ARG A 1 9.04 5.70 -3.69
C ARG A 1 7.90 4.82 -3.19
N LEU A 2 6.70 5.38 -3.13
CA LEU A 2 5.48 4.69 -2.74
C LEU A 2 4.60 4.45 -3.96
N VAL A 3 3.85 3.34 -3.99
CA VAL A 3 2.87 3.04 -5.02
C VAL A 3 1.54 2.63 -4.39
N CYS A 4 0.45 3.14 -4.95
CA CYS A 4 -0.92 2.75 -4.63
C CYS A 4 -1.62 2.28 -5.91
N VAL A 5 -2.22 1.10 -5.89
CA VAL A 5 -2.93 0.53 -7.04
C VAL A 5 -4.41 0.36 -6.70
N GLY A 6 -5.28 0.92 -7.53
CA GLY A 6 -6.72 0.75 -7.39
C GLY A 6 -7.53 1.94 -7.89
N THR A 7 -8.85 1.78 -7.92
CA THR A 7 -9.79 2.83 -8.33
C THR A 7 -9.64 4.07 -7.43
N LEU A 8 -9.55 5.25 -8.02
CA LEU A 8 -9.48 6.52 -7.30
C LEU A 8 -10.86 6.93 -6.80
N CYS A 9 -11.18 6.57 -5.55
CA CYS A 9 -12.51 6.78 -4.98
C CYS A 9 -12.48 6.98 -3.46
N ASN A 10 -13.57 7.47 -2.90
CA ASN A 10 -13.69 7.76 -1.47
C ASN A 10 -13.42 6.53 -0.58
N ARG A 11 -13.85 5.34 -1.00
CA ARG A 11 -13.62 4.09 -0.26
C ARG A 11 -12.14 3.74 -0.13
N LYS A 12 -11.37 3.94 -1.21
CA LYS A 12 -9.92 3.70 -1.23
C LYS A 12 -9.11 4.80 -0.57
N ASN A 13 -9.72 5.97 -0.32
CA ASN A 13 -9.22 7.05 0.52
C ASN A 13 -7.81 7.54 0.17
N GLN A 14 -7.47 7.58 -1.13
CA GLN A 14 -6.16 8.13 -1.57
C GLN A 14 -5.97 9.58 -1.13
N ILE A 15 -7.08 10.32 -0.93
CA ILE A 15 -7.04 11.68 -0.40
C ILE A 15 -6.41 11.72 0.99
N GLY A 16 -6.69 10.74 1.85
CA GLY A 16 -6.09 10.65 3.19
C GLY A 16 -4.57 10.46 3.15
N ILE A 17 -4.03 9.79 2.11
CA ILE A 17 -2.57 9.70 1.91
C ILE A 17 -1.99 11.09 1.63
N LEU A 18 -2.63 11.87 0.76
CA LEU A 18 -2.18 13.22 0.43
C LEU A 18 -2.30 14.18 1.63
N HIS A 19 -3.39 14.07 2.41
CA HIS A 19 -3.55 14.83 3.65
C HIS A 19 -2.49 14.45 4.70
N ALA A 20 -2.15 13.17 4.83
CA ALA A 20 -1.07 12.75 5.72
C ALA A 20 0.28 13.34 5.28
N LEU A 21 0.58 13.34 3.97
CA LEU A 21 1.78 14.00 3.43
C LEU A 21 1.76 15.51 3.67
N SER A 22 0.59 16.18 3.56
CA SER A 22 0.48 17.62 3.77
C SER A 22 0.81 18.09 5.20
N LYS A 23 0.75 17.18 6.17
CA LYS A 23 1.12 17.47 7.58
C LYS A 23 2.63 17.51 7.80
N LEU A 24 3.41 16.95 6.89
CA LEU A 24 4.87 16.98 6.92
C LEU A 24 5.39 18.36 6.49
N THR A 25 6.58 18.71 6.92
CA THR A 25 7.26 19.91 6.39
C THR A 25 7.57 19.74 4.90
N SER A 26 7.71 20.86 4.17
CA SER A 26 8.04 20.81 2.73
C SER A 26 9.32 20.03 2.44
N GLU A 27 10.30 20.08 3.34
CA GLU A 27 11.54 19.32 3.20
C GLU A 27 11.34 17.81 3.39
N GLN A 28 10.53 17.42 4.36
CA GLN A 28 10.15 16.01 4.56
C GLN A 28 9.35 15.50 3.37
N GLN A 29 8.40 16.29 2.83
CA GLN A 29 7.61 15.92 1.66
C GLN A 29 8.47 15.59 0.44
N LYS A 30 9.53 16.37 0.16
CA LYS A 30 10.47 16.12 -0.95
C LYS A 30 11.19 14.77 -0.89
N SER A 31 11.20 14.13 0.29
CA SER A 31 11.76 12.79 0.46
C SER A 31 10.83 11.68 -0.05
N PHE A 32 9.58 12.02 -0.40
CA PHE A 32 8.58 11.07 -0.90
C PHE A 32 8.31 11.27 -2.38
N SER A 33 8.21 10.15 -3.09
CA SER A 33 7.61 10.07 -4.41
C SER A 33 6.43 9.10 -4.32
N MET A 34 5.25 9.51 -4.83
CA MET A 34 4.01 8.74 -4.76
C MET A 34 3.43 8.52 -6.13
N THR A 35 3.18 7.26 -6.50
CA THR A 35 2.55 6.90 -7.77
C THR A 35 1.18 6.26 -7.52
N PHE A 36 0.13 6.86 -8.09
CA PHE A 36 -1.22 6.30 -8.11
C PHE A 36 -1.47 5.63 -9.45
N VAL A 37 -1.69 4.31 -9.45
CA VAL A 37 -2.01 3.50 -10.62
C VAL A 37 -3.50 3.13 -10.56
N GLY A 38 -4.26 3.65 -11.48
CA GLY A 38 -5.71 3.52 -11.56
C GLY A 38 -6.38 4.85 -11.87
N ASP A 39 -7.68 4.80 -12.08
CA ASP A 39 -8.49 5.97 -12.37
C ASP A 39 -9.80 5.92 -11.59
N GLY A 40 -10.56 7.01 -11.55
CA GLY A 40 -11.83 7.04 -10.87
C GLY A 40 -12.35 8.44 -10.54
N PRO A 41 -13.54 8.52 -9.92
CA PRO A 41 -14.24 9.77 -9.71
C PRO A 41 -13.49 10.78 -8.83
N SER A 42 -12.54 10.33 -8.02
CA SER A 42 -11.77 11.22 -7.14
C SER A 42 -10.53 11.82 -7.80
N ARG A 43 -10.18 11.47 -9.05
CA ARG A 43 -8.95 11.90 -9.70
C ARG A 43 -8.74 13.43 -9.66
N ASN A 44 -9.75 14.19 -10.10
CA ASN A 44 -9.63 15.65 -10.17
C ASN A 44 -9.36 16.33 -8.82
N ILE A 45 -9.95 15.82 -7.73
CA ILE A 45 -9.71 16.36 -6.39
C ILE A 45 -8.31 15.94 -5.89
N LEU A 46 -7.88 14.72 -6.18
CA LEU A 46 -6.56 14.25 -5.81
C LEU A 46 -5.45 15.06 -6.49
N GLU A 47 -5.58 15.33 -7.80
CA GLU A 47 -4.62 16.14 -8.56
C GLU A 47 -4.55 17.59 -8.02
N LYS A 48 -5.68 18.19 -7.63
CA LYS A 48 -5.69 19.52 -7.01
C LYS A 48 -4.97 19.57 -5.68
N VAL A 49 -5.17 18.57 -4.83
CA VAL A 49 -4.47 18.49 -3.53
C VAL A 49 -2.99 18.18 -3.74
N ALA A 50 -2.66 17.26 -4.65
CA ALA A 50 -1.28 16.92 -4.97
C ALA A 50 -0.47 18.12 -5.45
N ALA A 51 -1.08 19.04 -6.24
CA ALA A 51 -0.42 20.25 -6.72
C ALA A 51 -0.02 21.24 -5.60
N THR A 52 -0.51 21.07 -4.38
CA THR A 52 -0.14 21.91 -3.21
C THR A 52 1.02 21.32 -2.41
N LEU A 53 1.45 20.09 -2.74
CA LEU A 53 2.48 19.36 -2.01
C LEU A 53 3.86 19.55 -2.66
N SER A 54 4.90 19.43 -1.85
CA SER A 54 6.29 19.45 -2.31
C SER A 54 6.82 18.04 -2.68
N ALA A 55 6.03 16.99 -2.45
CA ALA A 55 6.33 15.62 -2.85
C ALA A 55 6.11 15.42 -4.36
N ASP A 56 6.86 14.50 -4.96
CA ASP A 56 6.66 14.09 -6.36
C ASP A 56 5.45 13.14 -6.46
N ILE A 57 4.35 13.58 -7.07
CA ILE A 57 3.11 12.79 -7.15
C ILE A 57 2.69 12.57 -8.59
N TYR A 58 2.48 11.30 -8.94
CA TYR A 58 2.15 10.87 -10.29
C TYR A 58 0.81 10.13 -10.33
N PHE A 59 -0.05 10.50 -11.29
CA PHE A 59 -1.32 9.84 -11.60
C PHE A 59 -1.23 9.17 -12.97
N VAL A 60 -1.06 7.86 -12.98
CA VAL A 60 -0.81 7.10 -14.21
C VAL A 60 -2.08 6.82 -15.00
N GLY A 61 -3.23 6.78 -14.32
CA GLY A 61 -4.46 6.26 -14.91
C GLY A 61 -4.50 4.72 -14.88
N ASN A 62 -5.43 4.14 -15.63
CA ASN A 62 -5.50 2.68 -15.76
C ASN A 62 -4.31 2.14 -16.56
N SER A 63 -3.70 1.08 -16.07
CA SER A 63 -2.54 0.46 -16.71
C SER A 63 -2.63 -1.06 -16.70
N ASN A 64 -2.22 -1.69 -17.80
CA ASN A 64 -2.02 -3.13 -17.88
C ASN A 64 -0.62 -3.55 -17.38
N GLN A 65 0.25 -2.59 -17.07
CA GLN A 65 1.63 -2.80 -16.61
C GLN A 65 1.77 -2.55 -15.10
N VAL A 66 0.76 -2.92 -14.32
CA VAL A 66 0.77 -2.71 -12.85
C VAL A 66 2.03 -3.30 -12.20
N ASN A 67 2.48 -4.45 -12.69
CA ASN A 67 3.66 -5.14 -12.16
C ASN A 67 4.93 -4.27 -12.27
N ASP A 68 5.07 -3.49 -13.33
CA ASP A 68 6.25 -2.62 -13.53
C ASP A 68 6.27 -1.48 -12.51
N TYR A 69 5.11 -0.90 -12.19
CA TYR A 69 5.01 0.12 -11.14
C TYR A 69 5.32 -0.46 -9.75
N LEU A 70 4.83 -1.66 -9.47
CA LEU A 70 5.12 -2.35 -8.21
C LEU A 70 6.62 -2.64 -8.08
N THR A 71 7.24 -3.24 -9.09
CA THR A 71 8.67 -3.62 -9.04
C THR A 71 9.63 -2.44 -9.02
N ASN A 72 9.21 -1.27 -9.48
CA ASN A 72 10.00 -0.03 -9.46
C ASN A 72 9.74 0.86 -8.24
N SER A 73 8.98 0.37 -7.25
CA SER A 73 8.68 1.09 -6.00
C SER A 73 9.40 0.47 -4.81
N ASP A 74 9.49 1.22 -3.71
CA ASP A 74 10.15 0.78 -2.48
C ASP A 74 9.15 0.25 -1.44
N ALA A 75 7.90 0.72 -1.48
CA ALA A 75 6.80 0.22 -0.66
C ALA A 75 5.44 0.42 -1.35
N PHE A 76 4.49 -0.44 -1.00
CA PHE A 76 3.09 -0.33 -1.41
C PHE A 76 2.27 0.30 -0.29
N ILE A 77 1.35 1.20 -0.65
CA ILE A 77 0.44 1.82 0.32
C ILE A 77 -1.02 1.67 -0.11
N LEU A 78 -1.88 1.27 0.83
CA LEU A 78 -3.34 1.21 0.68
C LEU A 78 -4.01 1.74 1.96
N PHE A 79 -4.61 2.94 1.89
CA PHE A 79 -5.18 3.63 3.04
C PHE A 79 -6.72 3.65 3.01
N SER A 80 -7.32 2.51 2.68
CA SER A 80 -8.76 2.34 2.48
C SER A 80 -9.56 2.49 3.78
N LYS A 81 -10.82 2.92 3.62
CA LYS A 81 -11.83 2.97 4.70
C LYS A 81 -12.60 1.65 4.83
N ASP A 82 -12.65 0.87 3.75
CA ASP A 82 -13.35 -0.40 3.69
C ASP A 82 -12.72 -1.32 2.64
N GLU A 83 -12.46 -2.57 3.02
CA GLU A 83 -11.91 -3.64 2.18
C GLU A 83 -12.46 -5.00 2.63
N GLY A 84 -12.36 -5.98 1.75
CA GLY A 84 -12.40 -7.38 2.14
C GLY A 84 -10.98 -7.94 2.27
N LEU A 85 -10.53 -8.64 1.24
CA LEU A 85 -9.14 -9.07 1.05
C LEU A 85 -8.60 -8.38 -0.23
N PRO A 86 -7.83 -7.30 -0.12
CA PRO A 86 -7.44 -6.49 -1.27
C PRO A 86 -6.41 -7.21 -2.15
N ILE A 87 -6.79 -7.52 -3.39
CA ILE A 87 -5.92 -8.19 -4.37
C ILE A 87 -4.65 -7.37 -4.64
N SER A 88 -4.76 -6.04 -4.64
CA SER A 88 -3.60 -5.16 -4.86
C SER A 88 -2.50 -5.31 -3.79
N ILE A 89 -2.87 -5.63 -2.54
CA ILE A 89 -1.88 -6.00 -1.51
C ILE A 89 -1.22 -7.35 -1.87
N ILE A 90 -1.99 -8.34 -2.30
CA ILE A 90 -1.45 -9.65 -2.72
C ILE A 90 -0.46 -9.49 -3.88
N GLU A 91 -0.79 -8.64 -4.86
CA GLU A 91 0.09 -8.33 -5.99
C GLU A 91 1.39 -7.64 -5.53
N ALA A 92 1.29 -6.68 -4.62
CA ALA A 92 2.45 -6.01 -4.05
C ALA A 92 3.34 -6.95 -3.23
N MET A 93 2.75 -7.81 -2.40
CA MET A 93 3.47 -8.86 -1.66
C MET A 93 4.16 -9.85 -2.61
N ARG A 94 3.50 -10.22 -3.72
CA ARG A 94 4.09 -11.04 -4.78
C ARG A 94 5.34 -10.38 -5.39
N CYS A 95 5.34 -9.07 -5.53
CA CYS A 95 6.50 -8.30 -6.00
C CYS A 95 7.56 -8.08 -4.91
N GLY A 96 7.33 -8.55 -3.69
CA GLY A 96 8.28 -8.38 -2.59
C GLY A 96 8.32 -6.96 -2.02
N LEU A 97 7.21 -6.24 -2.06
CA LEU A 97 7.09 -4.93 -1.44
C LEU A 97 6.65 -5.04 0.03
N PRO A 98 7.21 -4.25 0.94
CA PRO A 98 6.59 -4.02 2.24
C PRO A 98 5.29 -3.25 2.07
N ILE A 99 4.33 -3.51 2.95
CA ILE A 99 2.98 -2.97 2.84
C ILE A 99 2.73 -1.95 3.94
N ILE A 100 2.25 -0.76 3.57
CA ILE A 100 1.69 0.22 4.50
C ILE A 100 0.18 0.22 4.27
N SER A 101 -0.62 -0.09 5.29
CA SER A 101 -2.07 -0.16 5.09
C SER A 101 -2.87 0.14 6.35
N THR A 102 -4.18 0.30 6.17
CA THR A 102 -5.12 0.47 7.28
C THR A 102 -5.40 -0.86 7.97
N ARG A 103 -5.61 -0.79 9.29
CA ARG A 103 -5.94 -1.94 10.16
C ARG A 103 -7.43 -2.27 10.08
N ILE A 104 -7.90 -2.69 8.91
CA ILE A 104 -9.33 -3.00 8.67
C ILE A 104 -9.50 -4.38 8.04
N ALA A 105 -10.65 -5.00 8.28
CA ALA A 105 -11.08 -6.26 7.67
C ALA A 105 -9.98 -7.34 7.69
N GLY A 106 -9.71 -8.00 6.56
CA GLY A 106 -8.69 -9.05 6.42
C GLY A 106 -7.24 -8.56 6.28
N ILE A 107 -6.99 -7.24 6.24
CA ILE A 107 -5.63 -6.70 6.04
C ILE A 107 -4.67 -7.09 7.17
N PRO A 108 -5.05 -7.08 8.47
CA PRO A 108 -4.16 -7.50 9.56
C PRO A 108 -3.64 -8.93 9.45
N GLU A 109 -4.34 -9.81 8.72
CA GLU A 109 -3.90 -11.19 8.50
C GLU A 109 -2.77 -11.31 7.46
N MET A 110 -2.60 -10.25 6.65
CA MET A 110 -1.64 -10.17 5.56
C MET A 110 -0.30 -9.58 5.99
N ILE A 111 -0.27 -8.78 7.04
CA ILE A 111 0.87 -7.94 7.41
C ILE A 111 1.33 -8.27 8.82
N VAL A 112 2.62 -8.53 8.99
CA VAL A 112 3.26 -8.62 10.30
C VAL A 112 3.93 -7.29 10.59
N GLU A 113 3.38 -6.58 11.60
CA GLU A 113 3.78 -5.21 12.00
C GLU A 113 5.29 -5.09 12.23
N GLY A 114 5.93 -4.11 11.58
CA GLY A 114 7.36 -3.85 11.68
C GLY A 114 8.26 -4.89 10.99
N ILE A 115 7.69 -6.00 10.47
CA ILE A 115 8.45 -7.11 9.84
C ILE A 115 8.19 -7.17 8.34
N SER A 116 6.94 -7.12 7.89
CA SER A 116 6.56 -7.15 6.47
C SER A 116 5.85 -5.88 6.03
N GLY A 117 5.60 -4.95 6.93
CA GLY A 117 4.92 -3.70 6.67
C GLY A 117 4.48 -3.00 7.94
N TYR A 118 3.60 -2.02 7.78
CA TYR A 118 3.03 -1.22 8.85
C TYR A 118 1.51 -1.13 8.73
N LEU A 119 0.83 -1.14 9.87
CA LEU A 119 -0.61 -0.98 9.98
C LEU A 119 -0.93 0.28 10.78
N VAL A 120 -1.78 1.13 10.23
CA VAL A 120 -2.33 2.32 10.90
C VAL A 120 -3.84 2.24 10.94
N ASP A 121 -4.48 2.99 11.82
CA ASP A 121 -5.92 3.17 11.75
C ASP A 121 -6.30 4.07 10.56
N VAL A 122 -7.58 4.23 10.24
CA VAL A 122 -8.04 5.16 9.21
C VAL A 122 -7.94 6.59 9.76
N ASP A 123 -6.71 7.00 10.06
CA ASP A 123 -6.35 8.27 10.70
C ASP A 123 -5.14 8.89 9.98
N GLU A 124 -5.37 10.06 9.38
CA GLU A 124 -4.34 10.80 8.64
C GLU A 124 -3.18 11.27 9.52
N GLN A 125 -3.42 11.46 10.82
CA GLN A 125 -2.38 11.86 11.77
C GLN A 125 -1.44 10.68 12.04
N GLN A 126 -1.98 9.49 12.32
CA GLN A 126 -1.17 8.28 12.50
C GLN A 126 -0.34 7.95 11.24
N LEU A 127 -0.93 8.12 10.04
CA LEU A 127 -0.20 7.90 8.80
C LEU A 127 0.93 8.93 8.63
N SER A 128 0.71 10.20 8.99
CA SER A 128 1.75 11.22 8.96
C SER A 128 2.88 10.92 9.92
N GLU A 129 2.57 10.51 11.15
CA GLU A 129 3.55 10.09 12.16
C GLU A 129 4.36 8.86 11.69
N LEU A 130 3.71 7.93 10.99
CA LEU A 130 4.42 6.81 10.37
C LEU A 130 5.38 7.29 9.27
N PHE A 131 4.99 8.26 8.43
CA PHE A 131 5.88 8.82 7.43
C PHE A 131 7.10 9.51 8.06
N GLU A 132 6.91 10.29 9.13
CA GLU A 132 8.02 10.87 9.89
C GLU A 132 8.93 9.80 10.47
N LYS A 133 8.35 8.77 11.08
CA LYS A 133 9.09 7.63 11.62
C LYS A 133 9.93 6.94 10.54
N ILE A 134 9.36 6.70 9.35
CA ILE A 134 10.09 6.09 8.22
C ILE A 134 11.31 6.95 7.81
N LEU A 135 11.18 8.28 7.81
CA LEU A 135 12.29 9.19 7.49
C LEU A 135 13.40 9.17 8.54
N ILE A 136 13.04 9.00 9.82
CA ILE A 136 13.97 8.96 10.95
C ILE A 136 14.65 7.60 11.04
N ASP A 137 13.87 6.53 11.12
CA ASP A 137 14.35 5.18 11.39
C ASP A 137 15.00 4.51 10.16
N ARG A 138 14.64 4.98 8.95
CA ARG A 138 15.11 4.43 7.66
C ARG A 138 15.04 2.90 7.62
N PRO A 139 13.86 2.31 7.77
CA PRO A 139 13.71 0.86 7.84
C PRO A 139 14.24 0.18 6.58
N ASP A 140 14.77 -1.02 6.74
CA ASP A 140 15.23 -1.84 5.61
C ASP A 140 14.02 -2.40 4.85
N PHE A 141 13.50 -1.63 3.90
CA PHE A 141 12.36 -2.02 3.07
C PHE A 141 12.65 -3.25 2.20
N VAL A 142 13.90 -3.49 1.82
CA VAL A 142 14.27 -4.69 1.06
C VAL A 142 14.09 -5.94 1.93
N LYS A 143 14.54 -5.88 3.19
CA LYS A 143 14.35 -6.98 4.15
C LYS A 143 12.86 -7.19 4.48
N MET A 144 12.12 -6.12 4.70
CA MET A 144 10.68 -6.17 4.95
C MET A 144 9.92 -6.74 3.76
N GLY A 145 10.27 -6.33 2.54
CA GLY A 145 9.67 -6.84 1.30
C GLY A 145 9.92 -8.34 1.09
N LYS A 146 11.13 -8.84 1.41
CA LYS A 146 11.40 -10.28 1.42
C LYS A 146 10.48 -11.04 2.39
N LYS A 147 10.20 -10.49 3.56
CA LYS A 147 9.26 -11.08 4.52
C LYS A 147 7.82 -11.04 4.01
N SER A 148 7.41 -9.92 3.41
CA SER A 148 6.12 -9.79 2.73
C SER A 148 5.95 -10.88 1.65
N ARG A 149 6.97 -11.10 0.82
CA ARG A 149 6.98 -12.14 -0.20
C ARG A 149 6.84 -13.56 0.37
N ILE A 150 7.52 -13.88 1.47
CA ILE A 150 7.40 -15.18 2.14
C ILE A 150 5.96 -15.41 2.59
N ILE A 151 5.32 -14.41 3.22
CA ILE A 151 3.91 -14.50 3.65
C ILE A 151 2.99 -14.74 2.45
N TYR A 152 3.23 -14.05 1.32
CA TYR A 152 2.49 -14.29 0.08
C TYR A 152 2.63 -15.76 -0.37
N GLU A 153 3.83 -16.30 -0.43
CA GLU A 153 4.09 -17.66 -0.90
C GLU A 153 3.42 -18.71 -0.02
N GLU A 154 3.43 -18.50 1.30
CA GLU A 154 2.85 -19.41 2.28
C GLU A 154 1.32 -19.35 2.36
N LYS A 155 0.71 -18.16 2.19
CA LYS A 155 -0.71 -17.97 2.49
C LYS A 155 -1.58 -17.57 1.30
N PHE A 156 -1.06 -16.75 0.38
CA PHE A 156 -1.85 -16.06 -0.64
C PHE A 156 -1.49 -16.47 -2.08
N SER A 157 -0.49 -17.33 -2.27
CA SER A 157 -0.16 -17.86 -3.59
C SER A 157 -1.27 -18.82 -4.07
N GLN A 158 -1.41 -18.94 -5.40
CA GLN A 158 -2.32 -19.92 -6.00
C GLN A 158 -2.07 -21.34 -5.46
N LYS A 159 -0.81 -21.72 -5.28
CA LYS A 159 -0.44 -23.03 -4.72
C LYS A 159 -0.94 -23.19 -3.28
N ALA A 160 -0.74 -22.19 -2.42
CA ALA A 160 -1.21 -22.21 -1.04
C ALA A 160 -2.75 -22.32 -0.97
N MET A 161 -3.45 -21.56 -1.81
CA MET A 161 -4.90 -21.61 -1.92
C MET A 161 -5.40 -23.00 -2.32
N ILE A 162 -4.85 -23.59 -3.38
CA ILE A 162 -5.22 -24.94 -3.84
C ILE A 162 -5.00 -25.99 -2.74
N LEU A 163 -3.85 -25.94 -2.06
CA LEU A 163 -3.54 -26.87 -0.96
C LEU A 163 -4.51 -26.70 0.22
N SER A 164 -4.93 -25.50 0.52
CA SER A 164 -5.90 -25.24 1.59
C SER A 164 -7.28 -25.83 1.26
N TYR A 165 -7.78 -25.64 0.02
CA TYR A 165 -9.02 -26.24 -0.43
C TYR A 165 -8.96 -27.77 -0.46
N ALA A 166 -7.86 -28.36 -0.97
CA ALA A 166 -7.70 -29.81 -0.99
C ALA A 166 -7.76 -30.44 0.41
N LYS A 167 -7.15 -29.77 1.42
CA LYS A 167 -7.23 -30.21 2.82
C LYS A 167 -8.66 -30.16 3.40
N LEU A 168 -9.46 -29.18 3.01
CA LEU A 168 -10.85 -29.09 3.46
C LEU A 168 -11.70 -30.21 2.87
N TRP A 169 -11.54 -30.54 1.58
CA TRP A 169 -12.30 -31.62 0.93
C TRP A 169 -11.91 -33.02 1.41
N GLN A 170 -10.69 -33.23 1.89
CA GLN A 170 -10.28 -34.51 2.48
C GLN A 170 -10.87 -34.75 3.89
N LYS A 171 -11.42 -33.69 4.53
CA LYS A 171 -12.02 -33.77 5.86
C LYS A 171 -13.55 -33.82 5.84
N ALA A 172 -14.16 -33.64 4.67
CA ALA A 172 -15.61 -33.74 4.43
C ALA A 172 -15.98 -35.14 3.94
#